data_919bc033177d8c97b092d6c4b4aa8a10
#
_entry.id   919bc033177d8c97b092d6c4b4aa8a10
#
_cell.length_a   1.000
_cell.length_b   1.000
_cell.length_c   1.000
_cell.angle_alpha   90.00
_cell.angle_beta   90.00
_cell.angle_gamma   90.00
#
_symmetry.space_group_name_H-M   'P 1'
#
loop_
_entity.id
_entity.type
_entity.pdbx_description
1 polymer ?
#
loop_
_entity_poly.entity_id
_entity_poly.type
_entity_poly.pdbx_seq_one_letter_code
_entity_poly.pdbx_strand_id
1 'polypeptide(L)'
;MILNVSGRTDIVAFYTEWFMNRYKEGYVMVRNPFNCHLVNEIYFEDVDLIVFCTKNPLPIIDRIKEIDKPILFHITITPYNKDIEPNVIDKRDIIKGVKELSKIVGIDNIYIRYDPIFLSDKYNIEYHIKAFNKLCSMLNGYVKHIIVSFIDDYKNVRKNNNILKIKSFTKEDYKLLGESFSKIAGNNNMTVQTCAEEETLEEYGFIKEECLSHTLAYKLTGKSYKNWTSRKNKYCNCVNMVDIGVYNSCRHFCKYCYANYDENKVIENYHNHDVNSPLLIGNIEDNDIIKRRYK
;
A
#
# COMPACT_ATOMS: atom_id res chain seq x y z
N MET A 1 -3.44 -11.92 14.60
CA MET A 1 -3.64 -10.53 14.07
C MET A 1 -3.23 -10.44 12.62
N ILE A 2 -3.60 -9.35 11.92
CA ILE A 2 -3.15 -9.06 10.56
C ILE A 2 -2.12 -7.94 10.61
N LEU A 3 -0.95 -8.17 10.03
CA LEU A 3 0.16 -7.22 10.00
C LEU A 3 0.14 -6.43 8.67
N ASN A 4 0.26 -5.10 8.73
CA ASN A 4 0.40 -4.25 7.55
C ASN A 4 1.86 -3.76 7.42
N VAL A 5 2.50 -4.12 6.31
CA VAL A 5 3.93 -3.86 6.02
C VAL A 5 4.05 -3.04 4.72
N SER A 6 3.85 -1.75 4.65
CA SER A 6 3.25 -0.84 5.61
C SER A 6 2.47 0.26 4.86
N GLY A 7 1.52 0.92 5.51
CA GLY A 7 0.86 2.11 4.97
C GLY A 7 1.57 3.42 5.30
N ARG A 8 2.60 3.42 6.20
CA ARG A 8 3.33 4.61 6.62
C ARG A 8 4.71 4.78 5.98
N THR A 9 5.21 3.71 5.36
CA THR A 9 6.47 3.68 4.60
C THR A 9 6.46 2.53 3.60
N ASP A 10 7.44 2.43 2.73
CA ASP A 10 7.63 1.28 1.86
C ASP A 10 8.76 0.39 2.41
N ILE A 11 8.39 -0.52 3.32
CA ILE A 11 9.36 -1.44 3.97
C ILE A 11 9.96 -2.38 2.93
N VAL A 12 9.16 -2.88 1.99
CA VAL A 12 9.62 -3.79 0.94
C VAL A 12 10.67 -3.12 0.06
N ALA A 13 10.45 -1.85 -0.33
CA ALA A 13 11.38 -1.16 -1.21
C ALA A 13 12.72 -0.79 -0.55
N PHE A 14 12.71 -0.46 0.75
CA PHE A 14 13.86 0.19 1.41
C PHE A 14 14.40 -0.53 2.63
N TYR A 15 13.62 -1.45 3.22
CA TYR A 15 13.91 -2.06 4.52
C TYR A 15 13.63 -3.57 4.55
N THR A 16 13.70 -4.24 3.39
CA THR A 16 13.45 -5.70 3.30
C THR A 16 14.34 -6.49 4.24
N GLU A 17 15.66 -6.19 4.29
CA GLU A 17 16.59 -6.93 5.15
C GLU A 17 16.24 -6.75 6.64
N TRP A 18 15.87 -5.53 7.04
CA TRP A 18 15.38 -5.29 8.41
C TRP A 18 14.14 -6.14 8.69
N PHE A 19 13.16 -6.15 7.82
CA PHE A 19 11.94 -6.92 8.00
C PHE A 19 12.25 -8.42 8.12
N MET A 20 13.13 -8.95 7.28
CA MET A 20 13.52 -10.36 7.31
C MET A 20 14.29 -10.71 8.59
N ASN A 21 15.15 -9.82 9.08
CA ASN A 21 15.81 -9.99 10.37
C ASN A 21 14.78 -10.04 11.52
N ARG A 22 13.80 -9.10 11.51
CA ARG A 22 12.72 -9.11 12.53
C ARG A 22 11.87 -10.37 12.45
N TYR A 23 11.56 -10.81 11.23
CA TYR A 23 10.81 -12.05 11.01
C TYR A 23 11.56 -13.27 11.59
N LYS A 24 12.86 -13.37 11.32
CA LYS A 24 13.72 -14.44 11.86
C LYS A 24 13.86 -14.39 13.37
N GLU A 25 13.96 -13.21 13.95
CA GLU A 25 14.01 -13.00 15.41
C GLU A 25 12.66 -13.28 16.11
N GLY A 26 11.57 -13.34 15.34
CA GLY A 26 10.25 -13.68 15.84
C GLY A 26 9.44 -12.51 16.38
N TYR A 27 9.96 -11.30 16.40
CA TYR A 27 9.25 -10.11 16.86
C TYR A 27 9.72 -8.81 16.19
N VAL A 28 8.86 -7.80 16.26
CA VAL A 28 9.14 -6.42 15.84
C VAL A 28 8.57 -5.43 16.84
N MET A 29 9.24 -4.31 17.03
CA MET A 29 8.76 -3.22 17.89
C MET A 29 8.30 -2.03 17.03
N VAL A 30 7.23 -1.37 17.48
CA VAL A 30 6.65 -0.23 16.79
C VAL A 30 6.33 0.88 17.77
N ARG A 31 7.01 2.01 17.64
CA ARG A 31 6.70 3.21 18.40
C ARG A 31 5.36 3.79 17.98
N ASN A 32 4.50 4.10 18.94
CA ASN A 32 3.19 4.67 18.67
C ASN A 32 3.35 6.09 18.07
N PRO A 33 2.79 6.38 16.90
CA PRO A 33 2.96 7.69 16.27
C PRO A 33 2.27 8.85 17.01
N PHE A 34 1.38 8.56 17.97
CA PHE A 34 0.63 9.55 18.76
C PHE A 34 1.10 9.61 20.22
N ASN A 35 1.95 8.68 20.66
CA ASN A 35 2.57 8.65 21.97
C ASN A 35 3.99 8.12 21.85
N CYS A 36 4.96 9.04 21.80
CA CYS A 36 6.36 8.71 21.54
C CYS A 36 7.02 7.81 22.59
N HIS A 37 6.46 7.72 23.80
CA HIS A 37 6.97 6.83 24.85
C HIS A 37 6.31 5.44 24.88
N LEU A 38 5.29 5.21 24.05
CA LEU A 38 4.66 3.90 23.97
C LEU A 38 5.23 3.11 22.79
N VAL A 39 5.83 1.97 23.10
CA VAL A 39 6.36 1.01 22.13
C VAL A 39 5.54 -0.28 22.19
N ASN A 40 4.94 -0.66 21.07
CA ASN A 40 4.24 -1.93 20.96
C ASN A 40 5.21 -3.01 20.49
N GLU A 41 5.26 -4.11 21.21
CA GLU A 41 6.00 -5.31 20.84
C GLU A 41 5.01 -6.30 20.17
N ILE A 42 5.31 -6.73 18.97
CA ILE A 42 4.47 -7.59 18.13
C ILE A 42 5.25 -8.85 17.82
N TYR A 43 4.72 -10.01 18.25
CA TYR A 43 5.32 -11.30 17.96
C TYR A 43 4.73 -11.91 16.68
N PHE A 44 5.58 -12.43 15.79
CA PHE A 44 5.13 -13.05 14.56
C PHE A 44 4.32 -14.32 14.77
N GLU A 45 4.46 -15.01 15.92
CA GLU A 45 3.59 -16.13 16.32
C GLU A 45 2.11 -15.73 16.42
N ASP A 46 1.83 -14.45 16.77
CA ASP A 46 0.49 -13.88 16.87
C ASP A 46 -0.03 -13.33 15.52
N VAL A 47 0.79 -13.34 14.47
CA VAL A 47 0.42 -12.88 13.13
C VAL A 47 -0.18 -14.01 12.32
N ASP A 48 -1.35 -13.78 11.75
CA ASP A 48 -2.08 -14.75 10.93
C ASP A 48 -1.94 -14.47 9.43
N LEU A 49 -1.72 -13.22 9.07
CA LEU A 49 -1.60 -12.74 7.68
C LEU A 49 -0.67 -11.53 7.65
N ILE A 50 0.22 -11.49 6.66
CA ILE A 50 1.07 -10.34 6.37
C ILE A 50 0.58 -9.68 5.08
N VAL A 51 0.24 -8.39 5.15
CA VAL A 51 -0.14 -7.58 4.01
C VAL A 51 1.01 -6.64 3.67
N PHE A 52 1.66 -6.88 2.54
CA PHE A 52 2.72 -6.01 2.03
C PHE A 52 2.15 -4.91 1.15
N CYS A 53 2.50 -3.66 1.44
CA CYS A 53 2.14 -2.50 0.63
C CYS A 53 3.42 -1.89 0.06
N THR A 54 3.61 -1.92 -1.26
CA THR A 54 4.87 -1.47 -1.87
C THR A 54 4.68 -0.87 -3.27
N LYS A 55 5.61 0.00 -3.66
CA LYS A 55 5.82 0.44 -5.05
C LYS A 55 6.98 -0.27 -5.74
N ASN A 56 7.73 -1.09 -5.00
CA ASN A 56 8.85 -1.84 -5.55
C ASN A 56 8.96 -3.22 -4.90
N PRO A 57 8.40 -4.27 -5.51
CA PRO A 57 8.42 -5.61 -4.95
C PRO A 57 9.78 -6.33 -5.10
N LEU A 58 10.70 -5.82 -5.92
CA LEU A 58 11.94 -6.53 -6.29
C LEU A 58 12.76 -6.99 -5.09
N PRO A 59 13.01 -6.17 -4.04
CA PRO A 59 13.90 -6.58 -2.95
C PRO A 59 13.44 -7.80 -2.16
N ILE A 60 12.14 -8.11 -2.15
CA ILE A 60 11.62 -9.23 -1.34
C ILE A 60 11.44 -10.53 -2.14
N ILE A 61 11.53 -10.49 -3.47
CA ILE A 61 11.17 -11.65 -4.32
C ILE A 61 11.96 -12.89 -3.94
N ASP A 62 13.29 -12.78 -3.80
CA ASP A 62 14.15 -13.91 -3.47
C ASP A 62 14.01 -14.39 -2.02
N ARG A 63 13.47 -13.54 -1.16
CA ARG A 63 13.31 -13.78 0.27
C ARG A 63 11.91 -14.26 0.67
N ILE A 64 10.92 -14.16 -0.23
CA ILE A 64 9.50 -14.40 0.09
C ILE A 64 9.22 -15.83 0.57
N LYS A 65 10.02 -16.80 0.09
CA LYS A 65 9.90 -18.22 0.49
C LYS A 65 10.35 -18.49 1.93
N GLU A 66 11.05 -17.55 2.56
CA GLU A 66 11.44 -17.65 3.98
C GLU A 66 10.27 -17.33 4.92
N ILE A 67 9.16 -16.82 4.39
CA ILE A 67 7.97 -16.45 5.16
C ILE A 67 6.96 -17.59 5.09
N ASP A 68 6.66 -18.19 6.24
CA ASP A 68 5.74 -19.33 6.37
C ASP A 68 4.27 -18.91 6.63
N LYS A 69 4.01 -17.61 6.73
CA LYS A 69 2.66 -17.05 6.96
C LYS A 69 1.92 -16.81 5.65
N PRO A 70 0.57 -16.83 5.66
CA PRO A 70 -0.22 -16.29 4.55
C PRO A 70 0.20 -14.87 4.22
N ILE A 71 0.25 -14.56 2.92
CA ILE A 71 0.73 -13.27 2.40
C ILE A 71 -0.28 -12.70 1.41
N LEU A 72 -0.48 -11.39 1.47
CA LEU A 72 -1.20 -10.61 0.48
C LEU A 72 -0.33 -9.41 0.07
N PHE A 73 -0.21 -9.15 -1.22
CA PHE A 73 0.48 -7.98 -1.74
C PHE A 73 -0.49 -6.94 -2.27
N HIS A 74 -0.32 -5.70 -1.83
CA HIS A 74 -0.86 -4.51 -2.46
C HIS A 74 0.28 -3.77 -3.14
N ILE A 75 0.38 -3.88 -4.46
CA ILE A 75 1.47 -3.27 -5.23
C ILE A 75 0.95 -2.03 -5.94
N THR A 76 1.48 -0.87 -5.58
CA THR A 76 1.05 0.41 -6.15
C THR A 76 1.81 0.70 -7.44
N ILE A 77 1.08 0.82 -8.54
CA ILE A 77 1.58 1.20 -9.85
C ILE A 77 0.72 2.34 -10.39
N THR A 78 1.22 3.54 -10.30
CA THR A 78 0.58 4.77 -10.78
C THR A 78 1.15 5.19 -12.13
N PRO A 79 0.46 6.01 -12.92
CA PRO A 79 0.94 6.46 -14.22
C PRO A 79 1.91 7.63 -14.17
N TYR A 80 2.22 8.16 -12.98
CA TYR A 80 2.98 9.39 -12.83
C TYR A 80 4.45 9.22 -13.15
N ASN A 81 5.05 10.29 -13.67
CA ASN A 81 6.47 10.38 -14.00
C ASN A 81 7.29 10.92 -12.81
N LYS A 82 8.58 11.13 -13.05
CA LYS A 82 9.55 11.60 -12.04
C LYS A 82 9.26 12.98 -11.46
N ASP A 83 8.46 13.80 -12.12
CA ASP A 83 7.96 15.07 -11.59
C ASP A 83 7.06 14.89 -10.36
N ILE A 84 6.34 13.78 -10.29
CA ILE A 84 5.44 13.43 -9.18
C ILE A 84 6.04 12.36 -8.29
N GLU A 85 6.74 11.39 -8.88
CA GLU A 85 7.34 10.23 -8.18
C GLU A 85 8.86 10.16 -8.42
N PRO A 86 9.65 11.07 -7.82
CA PRO A 86 11.07 11.25 -8.17
C PRO A 86 11.90 9.97 -8.09
N ASN A 87 11.70 9.17 -7.03
CA ASN A 87 12.54 8.02 -6.72
C ASN A 87 11.84 6.67 -6.90
N VAL A 88 10.61 6.64 -7.42
CA VAL A 88 9.99 5.36 -7.79
C VAL A 88 10.77 4.78 -8.99
N ILE A 89 11.13 3.52 -8.95
CA ILE A 89 11.87 2.84 -10.04
C ILE A 89 11.05 2.82 -11.34
N ASP A 90 11.65 2.39 -12.44
CA ASP A 90 10.93 2.28 -13.73
C ASP A 90 9.73 1.34 -13.57
N LYS A 91 8.58 1.78 -14.08
CA LYS A 91 7.33 1.01 -13.99
C LYS A 91 7.43 -0.35 -14.70
N ARG A 92 8.30 -0.47 -15.70
CA ARG A 92 8.57 -1.74 -16.39
C ARG A 92 9.24 -2.75 -15.47
N ASP A 93 10.14 -2.30 -14.60
CA ASP A 93 10.80 -3.16 -13.62
C ASP A 93 9.82 -3.58 -12.52
N ILE A 94 8.94 -2.67 -12.08
CA ILE A 94 7.86 -3.03 -11.14
C ILE A 94 6.96 -4.11 -11.76
N ILE A 95 6.51 -3.93 -13.00
CA ILE A 95 5.64 -4.89 -13.70
C ILE A 95 6.36 -6.24 -13.86
N LYS A 96 7.66 -6.25 -14.18
CA LYS A 96 8.46 -7.47 -14.22
C LYS A 96 8.47 -8.16 -12.85
N GLY A 97 8.72 -7.41 -11.79
CA GLY A 97 8.69 -7.94 -10.42
C GLY A 97 7.32 -8.50 -10.03
N VAL A 98 6.21 -7.84 -10.41
CA VAL A 98 4.85 -8.37 -10.20
C VAL A 98 4.67 -9.72 -10.89
N LYS A 99 5.13 -9.85 -12.14
CA LYS A 99 5.04 -11.11 -12.90
C LYS A 99 5.84 -12.25 -12.28
N GLU A 100 7.02 -11.93 -11.75
CA GLU A 100 7.85 -12.92 -11.04
C GLU A 100 7.20 -13.30 -9.70
N LEU A 101 6.76 -12.32 -8.93
CA LEU A 101 6.12 -12.53 -7.65
C LEU A 101 4.81 -13.35 -7.78
N SER A 102 4.01 -13.09 -8.81
CA SER A 102 2.74 -13.81 -9.03
C SER A 102 2.91 -15.31 -9.25
N LYS A 103 4.06 -15.73 -9.80
CA LYS A 103 4.40 -17.16 -9.95
C LYS A 103 4.75 -17.82 -8.63
N ILE A 104 5.18 -17.04 -7.63
CA ILE A 104 5.59 -17.54 -6.33
C ILE A 104 4.41 -17.57 -5.37
N VAL A 105 3.67 -16.45 -5.25
CA VAL A 105 2.60 -16.29 -4.27
C VAL A 105 1.20 -16.58 -4.83
N GLY A 106 1.07 -16.69 -6.15
CA GLY A 106 -0.22 -16.86 -6.84
C GLY A 106 -0.89 -15.54 -7.20
N ILE A 107 -1.64 -15.57 -8.32
CA ILE A 107 -2.28 -14.37 -8.90
C ILE A 107 -3.42 -13.80 -8.04
N ASP A 108 -4.01 -14.61 -7.16
CA ASP A 108 -5.07 -14.19 -6.24
C ASP A 108 -4.53 -13.47 -4.99
N ASN A 109 -3.23 -13.53 -4.75
CA ASN A 109 -2.56 -12.93 -3.60
C ASN A 109 -1.86 -11.59 -3.96
N ILE A 110 -2.11 -11.05 -5.15
CA ILE A 110 -1.58 -9.76 -5.59
C ILE A 110 -2.73 -8.87 -6.06
N TYR A 111 -2.86 -7.73 -5.41
CA TYR A 111 -3.76 -6.64 -5.76
C TYR A 111 -2.95 -5.46 -6.27
N ILE A 112 -3.23 -4.99 -7.47
CA ILE A 112 -2.61 -3.78 -7.98
C ILE A 112 -3.39 -2.58 -7.47
N ARG A 113 -2.68 -1.57 -6.94
CA ARG A 113 -3.24 -0.28 -6.55
C ARG A 113 -2.86 0.76 -7.60
N TYR A 114 -3.83 1.18 -8.39
CA TYR A 114 -3.74 2.34 -9.27
C TYR A 114 -4.22 3.57 -8.48
N ASP A 115 -3.41 4.05 -7.56
CA ASP A 115 -3.82 4.83 -6.40
C ASP A 115 -2.69 5.74 -5.90
N PRO A 116 -2.95 7.05 -5.69
CA PRO A 116 -4.19 7.75 -5.97
C PRO A 116 -4.31 8.25 -7.42
N ILE A 117 -5.55 8.47 -7.87
CA ILE A 117 -5.83 9.18 -9.13
C ILE A 117 -6.04 10.67 -8.81
N PHE A 118 -5.37 11.56 -9.53
CA PHE A 118 -5.68 12.98 -9.55
C PHE A 118 -5.64 13.53 -10.97
N LEU A 119 -6.42 14.57 -11.23
CA LEU A 119 -6.46 15.25 -12.53
C LEU A 119 -5.62 16.51 -12.53
N SER A 120 -4.92 16.73 -13.64
CA SER A 120 -4.22 17.99 -13.97
C SER A 120 -4.20 18.17 -15.49
N ASP A 121 -3.60 19.25 -16.00
CA ASP A 121 -3.45 19.42 -17.47
C ASP A 121 -2.65 18.28 -18.11
N LYS A 122 -1.62 17.79 -17.42
CA LYS A 122 -0.77 16.69 -17.88
C LYS A 122 -1.39 15.32 -17.66
N TYR A 123 -1.98 15.11 -16.49
CA TYR A 123 -2.55 13.86 -16.06
C TYR A 123 -4.09 13.95 -16.11
N ASN A 124 -4.63 14.07 -17.33
CA ASN A 124 -6.05 14.19 -17.59
C ASN A 124 -6.74 12.81 -17.73
N ILE A 125 -8.04 12.80 -17.94
CA ILE A 125 -8.86 11.58 -18.08
C ILE A 125 -8.31 10.66 -19.18
N GLU A 126 -8.04 11.22 -20.35
CA GLU A 126 -7.53 10.43 -21.50
C GLU A 126 -6.17 9.80 -21.19
N TYR A 127 -5.29 10.53 -20.50
CA TYR A 127 -4.00 10.01 -20.02
C TYR A 127 -4.20 8.82 -19.09
N HIS A 128 -5.10 8.95 -18.09
CA HIS A 128 -5.38 7.87 -17.15
C HIS A 128 -5.96 6.63 -17.84
N ILE A 129 -6.91 6.81 -18.78
CA ILE A 129 -7.50 5.70 -19.54
C ILE A 129 -6.43 4.95 -20.34
N LYS A 130 -5.57 5.67 -21.07
CA LYS A 130 -4.46 5.07 -21.84
C LYS A 130 -3.48 4.32 -20.94
N ALA A 131 -3.08 4.93 -19.81
CA ALA A 131 -2.15 4.33 -18.87
C ALA A 131 -2.73 3.09 -18.20
N PHE A 132 -3.99 3.13 -17.78
CA PHE A 132 -4.69 2.00 -17.18
C PHE A 132 -4.83 0.84 -18.16
N ASN A 133 -5.21 1.11 -19.43
CA ASN A 133 -5.27 0.09 -20.46
C ASN A 133 -3.91 -0.59 -20.69
N LYS A 134 -2.84 0.19 -20.77
CA LYS A 134 -1.48 -0.35 -20.91
C LYS A 134 -1.10 -1.23 -19.70
N LEU A 135 -1.40 -0.79 -18.49
CA LEU A 135 -1.13 -1.53 -17.27
C LEU A 135 -1.86 -2.88 -17.26
N CYS A 136 -3.17 -2.88 -17.50
CA CYS A 136 -3.99 -4.10 -17.56
C CYS A 136 -3.49 -5.08 -18.63
N SER A 137 -3.19 -4.58 -19.82
CA SER A 137 -2.66 -5.42 -20.91
C SER A 137 -1.32 -6.06 -20.55
N MET A 138 -0.44 -5.33 -19.85
CA MET A 138 0.87 -5.86 -19.42
C MET A 138 0.77 -6.88 -18.29
N LEU A 139 -0.27 -6.81 -17.45
CA LEU A 139 -0.47 -7.65 -16.27
C LEU A 139 -1.52 -8.75 -16.48
N ASN A 140 -2.12 -8.85 -17.68
CA ASN A 140 -3.09 -9.90 -17.99
C ASN A 140 -2.49 -11.30 -17.77
N GLY A 141 -3.20 -12.13 -17.00
CA GLY A 141 -2.75 -13.47 -16.58
C GLY A 141 -1.81 -13.51 -15.36
N TYR A 142 -1.41 -12.36 -14.81
CA TYR A 142 -0.53 -12.29 -13.64
C TYR A 142 -1.19 -11.73 -12.39
N VAL A 143 -2.29 -10.98 -12.54
CA VAL A 143 -3.10 -10.44 -11.46
C VAL A 143 -4.57 -10.47 -11.84
N LYS A 144 -5.47 -10.44 -10.85
CA LYS A 144 -6.92 -10.43 -11.06
C LYS A 144 -7.61 -9.18 -10.51
N HIS A 145 -6.98 -8.48 -9.58
CA HIS A 145 -7.65 -7.46 -8.79
C HIS A 145 -6.93 -6.13 -8.90
N ILE A 146 -7.68 -5.09 -9.24
CA ILE A 146 -7.19 -3.71 -9.28
C ILE A 146 -8.02 -2.87 -8.31
N ILE A 147 -7.32 -2.12 -7.47
CA ILE A 147 -7.90 -1.15 -6.55
C ILE A 147 -7.56 0.24 -7.05
N VAL A 148 -8.54 1.12 -7.10
CA VAL A 148 -8.33 2.54 -7.37
C VAL A 148 -8.78 3.37 -6.18
N SER A 149 -8.17 4.53 -5.99
CA SER A 149 -8.69 5.59 -5.14
C SER A 149 -8.36 6.95 -5.73
N PHE A 150 -9.10 7.97 -5.30
CA PHE A 150 -8.89 9.34 -5.71
C PHE A 150 -8.05 10.07 -4.67
N ILE A 151 -7.42 11.16 -5.08
CA ILE A 151 -6.55 11.91 -4.18
C ILE A 151 -7.35 12.59 -3.07
N ASP A 152 -6.96 12.33 -1.83
CA ASP A 152 -7.50 13.00 -0.66
C ASP A 152 -6.83 14.37 -0.43
N ASP A 153 -7.56 15.28 0.21
CA ASP A 153 -7.09 16.63 0.56
C ASP A 153 -6.20 16.61 1.84
N TYR A 154 -5.09 15.87 1.80
CA TYR A 154 -4.10 15.88 2.87
C TYR A 154 -3.29 17.18 2.90
N LYS A 155 -2.78 17.55 4.09
CA LYS A 155 -1.93 18.73 4.28
C LYS A 155 -0.74 18.76 3.31
N ASN A 156 -0.11 17.60 3.06
CA ASN A 156 1.03 17.49 2.14
C ASN A 156 0.63 17.65 0.67
N VAL A 157 -0.54 17.17 0.31
CA VAL A 157 -1.11 17.36 -1.03
C VAL A 157 -1.31 18.85 -1.29
N ARG A 158 -1.94 19.58 -0.33
CA ARG A 158 -2.09 21.04 -0.43
C ARG A 158 -0.75 21.78 -0.54
N LYS A 159 0.25 21.38 0.29
CA LYS A 159 1.62 21.94 0.24
C LYS A 159 2.28 21.79 -1.13
N ASN A 160 2.03 20.67 -1.81
CA ASN A 160 2.63 20.35 -3.10
C ASN A 160 1.74 20.71 -4.30
N ASN A 161 0.62 21.42 -4.10
CA ASN A 161 -0.32 21.67 -5.18
C ASN A 161 0.25 22.56 -6.31
N ASN A 162 1.29 23.35 -6.05
CA ASN A 162 2.05 24.05 -7.09
C ASN A 162 2.72 23.10 -8.10
N ILE A 163 3.05 21.87 -7.69
CA ILE A 163 3.62 20.79 -8.51
C ILE A 163 2.50 19.91 -9.08
N LEU A 164 1.58 19.47 -8.22
CA LEU A 164 0.50 18.55 -8.57
C LEU A 164 -0.53 19.19 -9.51
N LYS A 165 -0.84 20.49 -9.29
CA LYS A 165 -1.82 21.28 -10.07
C LYS A 165 -3.16 20.56 -10.19
N ILE A 166 -3.66 20.07 -9.04
CA ILE A 166 -4.86 19.25 -8.95
C ILE A 166 -6.08 20.04 -9.41
N LYS A 167 -6.87 19.40 -10.26
CA LYS A 167 -8.20 19.82 -10.69
C LYS A 167 -9.26 18.97 -9.99
N SER A 168 -10.39 19.59 -9.66
CA SER A 168 -11.54 18.86 -9.09
C SER A 168 -12.13 17.91 -10.11
N PHE A 169 -12.60 16.76 -9.65
CA PHE A 169 -13.39 15.83 -10.45
C PHE A 169 -14.80 16.34 -10.63
N THR A 170 -15.34 16.16 -11.83
CA THR A 170 -16.76 16.33 -12.12
C THR A 170 -17.45 14.96 -12.12
N LYS A 171 -18.78 14.93 -12.08
CA LYS A 171 -19.55 13.68 -12.21
C LYS A 171 -19.27 12.98 -13.55
N GLU A 172 -19.06 13.75 -14.61
CA GLU A 172 -18.73 13.20 -15.93
C GLU A 172 -17.33 12.58 -15.95
N ASP A 173 -16.36 13.14 -15.20
CA ASP A 173 -15.03 12.55 -15.06
C ASP A 173 -15.10 11.19 -14.36
N TYR A 174 -15.86 11.08 -13.28
CA TYR A 174 -16.07 9.80 -12.58
C TYR A 174 -16.73 8.76 -13.50
N LYS A 175 -17.75 9.17 -14.26
CA LYS A 175 -18.43 8.31 -15.24
C LYS A 175 -17.47 7.80 -16.30
N LEU A 176 -16.74 8.70 -16.97
CA LEU A 176 -15.78 8.35 -18.03
C LEU A 176 -14.68 7.40 -17.52
N LEU A 177 -14.12 7.66 -16.34
CA LEU A 177 -13.15 6.77 -15.72
C LEU A 177 -13.79 5.43 -15.34
N GLY A 178 -14.95 5.45 -14.69
CA GLY A 178 -15.64 4.26 -14.24
C GLY A 178 -15.97 3.30 -15.39
N GLU A 179 -16.66 3.78 -16.41
CA GLU A 179 -17.02 3.00 -17.62
C GLU A 179 -15.76 2.48 -18.34
N SER A 180 -14.75 3.33 -18.53
CA SER A 180 -13.53 2.94 -19.22
C SER A 180 -12.72 1.92 -18.43
N PHE A 181 -12.50 2.14 -17.14
CA PHE A 181 -11.70 1.24 -16.31
C PHE A 181 -12.36 -0.12 -16.13
N SER A 182 -13.68 -0.16 -15.91
CA SER A 182 -14.44 -1.40 -15.82
C SER A 182 -14.35 -2.22 -17.10
N LYS A 183 -14.56 -1.57 -18.26
CA LYS A 183 -14.44 -2.22 -19.57
C LYS A 183 -13.02 -2.74 -19.83
N ILE A 184 -11.99 -1.92 -19.53
CA ILE A 184 -10.58 -2.31 -19.73
C ILE A 184 -10.22 -3.48 -18.81
N ALA A 185 -10.58 -3.43 -17.54
CA ALA A 185 -10.31 -4.50 -16.58
C ALA A 185 -10.99 -5.81 -17.04
N GLY A 186 -12.28 -5.76 -17.39
CA GLY A 186 -13.03 -6.93 -17.89
C GLY A 186 -12.41 -7.56 -19.14
N ASN A 187 -11.97 -6.74 -20.12
CA ASN A 187 -11.29 -7.21 -21.32
C ASN A 187 -9.94 -7.91 -21.03
N ASN A 188 -9.35 -7.68 -19.85
CA ASN A 188 -8.10 -8.29 -19.41
C ASN A 188 -8.31 -9.36 -18.31
N ASN A 189 -9.52 -9.86 -18.11
CA ASN A 189 -9.88 -10.84 -17.08
C ASN A 189 -9.55 -10.36 -15.65
N MET A 190 -9.71 -9.07 -15.41
CA MET A 190 -9.49 -8.43 -14.11
C MET A 190 -10.78 -7.82 -13.56
N THR A 191 -10.85 -7.68 -12.25
CA THR A 191 -11.87 -6.88 -11.58
C THR A 191 -11.27 -5.55 -11.13
N VAL A 192 -12.09 -4.53 -11.03
CA VAL A 192 -11.72 -3.22 -10.49
C VAL A 192 -12.68 -2.81 -9.39
N GLN A 193 -12.14 -2.22 -8.32
CA GLN A 193 -12.88 -1.74 -7.15
C GLN A 193 -12.30 -0.42 -6.64
N THR A 194 -13.09 0.35 -5.92
CA THR A 194 -12.61 1.53 -5.19
C THR A 194 -12.14 1.15 -3.77
N CYS A 195 -11.36 2.02 -3.14
CA CYS A 195 -10.91 1.84 -1.77
C CYS A 195 -11.20 3.11 -0.95
N ALA A 196 -12.08 2.98 0.01
CA ALA A 196 -12.43 4.04 0.98
C ALA A 196 -12.96 5.34 0.33
N GLU A 197 -13.69 5.21 -0.77
CA GLU A 197 -14.26 6.33 -1.53
C GLU A 197 -15.74 6.53 -1.25
N GLU A 198 -16.19 7.79 -1.32
CA GLU A 198 -17.60 8.12 -1.36
C GLU A 198 -18.23 7.74 -2.71
N GLU A 199 -17.52 8.06 -3.80
CA GLU A 199 -17.89 7.68 -5.16
C GLU A 199 -17.36 6.26 -5.44
N THR A 200 -18.22 5.27 -5.27
CA THR A 200 -17.82 3.84 -5.35
C THR A 200 -17.67 3.32 -6.78
N LEU A 201 -18.21 4.03 -7.76
CA LEU A 201 -18.24 3.67 -9.18
C LEU A 201 -18.92 2.32 -9.48
N GLU A 202 -19.71 1.78 -8.54
CA GLU A 202 -20.45 0.52 -8.73
C GLU A 202 -21.44 0.59 -9.91
N GLU A 203 -22.06 1.75 -10.11
CA GLU A 203 -22.96 1.98 -11.25
C GLU A 203 -22.29 1.84 -12.62
N TYR A 204 -20.95 1.95 -12.67
CA TYR A 204 -20.14 1.79 -13.88
C TYR A 204 -19.45 0.41 -13.98
N GLY A 205 -19.82 -0.55 -13.09
CA GLY A 205 -19.35 -1.93 -13.14
C GLY A 205 -18.15 -2.23 -12.25
N PHE A 206 -17.80 -1.37 -11.33
CA PHE A 206 -16.85 -1.67 -10.27
C PHE A 206 -17.46 -2.65 -9.28
N ILE A 207 -16.66 -3.58 -8.75
CA ILE A 207 -17.14 -4.48 -7.71
C ILE A 207 -17.17 -3.77 -6.34
N LYS A 208 -18.16 -4.13 -5.55
CA LYS A 208 -18.28 -3.67 -4.17
C LYS A 208 -17.56 -4.63 -3.25
N GLU A 209 -16.29 -4.34 -2.99
CA GLU A 209 -15.49 -5.14 -2.06
C GLU A 209 -14.44 -4.24 -1.39
N GLU A 210 -14.09 -4.58 -0.16
CA GLU A 210 -13.00 -3.93 0.57
C GLU A 210 -11.65 -4.49 0.11
N CYS A 211 -10.60 -3.66 0.15
CA CYS A 211 -9.24 -4.08 -0.22
C CYS A 211 -8.65 -5.19 0.69
N LEU A 212 -9.19 -5.36 1.89
CA LEU A 212 -9.04 -6.52 2.74
C LEU A 212 -10.38 -6.79 3.45
N SER A 213 -11.28 -7.50 2.78
CA SER A 213 -12.57 -7.87 3.33
C SER A 213 -12.44 -8.97 4.40
N HIS A 214 -13.47 -9.10 5.26
CA HIS A 214 -13.55 -10.22 6.21
C HIS A 214 -13.55 -11.58 5.48
N THR A 215 -14.18 -11.65 4.31
CA THR A 215 -14.23 -12.85 3.48
C THR A 215 -12.84 -13.20 2.94
N LEU A 216 -12.11 -12.22 2.40
CA LEU A 216 -10.75 -12.42 1.91
C LEU A 216 -9.80 -12.83 3.06
N ALA A 217 -9.88 -12.15 4.20
CA ALA A 217 -9.07 -12.50 5.38
C ALA A 217 -9.35 -13.92 5.86
N TYR A 218 -10.62 -14.34 5.88
CA TYR A 218 -10.98 -15.71 6.21
C TYR A 218 -10.46 -16.72 5.17
N LYS A 219 -10.59 -16.43 3.88
CA LYS A 219 -10.06 -17.27 2.79
C LYS A 219 -8.55 -17.51 2.92
N LEU A 220 -7.81 -16.47 3.30
CA LEU A 220 -6.35 -16.53 3.41
C LEU A 220 -5.86 -17.22 4.70
N THR A 221 -6.60 -17.10 5.81
CA THR A 221 -6.13 -17.50 7.14
C THR A 221 -6.90 -18.66 7.78
N GLY A 222 -8.10 -18.94 7.27
CA GLY A 222 -9.06 -19.84 7.94
C GLY A 222 -9.66 -19.27 9.23
N LYS A 223 -9.41 -18.00 9.58
CA LYS A 223 -9.82 -17.37 10.85
C LYS A 223 -10.82 -16.23 10.63
N SER A 224 -11.78 -16.10 11.57
CA SER A 224 -12.75 -15.01 11.55
C SER A 224 -12.22 -13.78 12.27
N TYR A 225 -12.43 -12.59 11.66
CA TYR A 225 -12.04 -11.29 12.19
C TYR A 225 -13.24 -10.40 12.52
N LYS A 226 -14.45 -11.00 12.67
CA LYS A 226 -15.69 -10.24 12.91
C LYS A 226 -15.67 -9.34 14.15
N ASN A 227 -14.87 -9.71 15.16
CA ASN A 227 -14.73 -8.95 16.40
C ASN A 227 -13.60 -7.88 16.33
N TRP A 228 -12.91 -7.78 15.20
CA TRP A 228 -11.93 -6.73 15.00
C TRP A 228 -12.65 -5.44 14.58
N THR A 229 -12.43 -4.39 15.34
CA THR A 229 -12.97 -3.06 14.99
C THR A 229 -12.45 -2.65 13.63
N SER A 230 -13.37 -2.31 12.71
CA SER A 230 -13.03 -1.71 11.42
C SER A 230 -12.19 -0.43 11.62
N ARG A 231 -11.44 -0.04 10.60
CA ARG A 231 -10.79 1.28 10.60
C ARG A 231 -11.84 2.36 10.85
N LYS A 232 -11.51 3.38 11.65
CA LYS A 232 -12.37 4.56 11.87
C LYS A 232 -12.34 5.50 10.65
N ASN A 233 -12.65 4.96 9.49
CA ASN A 233 -12.84 5.74 8.27
C ASN A 233 -14.26 5.46 7.78
N LYS A 234 -15.02 6.52 7.51
CA LYS A 234 -16.44 6.45 7.12
C LYS A 234 -16.69 5.54 5.92
N TYR A 235 -15.75 5.49 4.99
CA TYR A 235 -15.89 4.76 3.73
C TYR A 235 -15.07 3.46 3.67
N CYS A 236 -14.38 3.06 4.76
CA CYS A 236 -13.54 1.87 4.78
C CYS A 236 -14.07 0.84 5.77
N ASN A 237 -14.46 -0.34 5.29
CA ASN A 237 -14.89 -1.50 6.09
C ASN A 237 -13.85 -2.63 6.11
N CYS A 238 -12.60 -2.34 5.73
CA CYS A 238 -11.53 -3.33 5.79
C CYS A 238 -11.33 -3.87 7.21
N VAL A 239 -10.91 -5.13 7.29
CA VAL A 239 -10.42 -5.71 8.55
C VAL A 239 -9.28 -4.85 9.08
N ASN A 240 -9.29 -4.59 10.39
CA ASN A 240 -8.22 -3.81 11.01
C ASN A 240 -6.87 -4.52 10.92
N MET A 241 -5.83 -3.74 10.69
CA MET A 241 -4.44 -4.21 10.57
C MET A 241 -3.53 -3.45 11.52
N VAL A 242 -2.49 -4.11 11.97
CA VAL A 242 -1.42 -3.49 12.76
C VAL A 242 -0.31 -3.05 11.81
N ASP A 243 -0.10 -1.75 11.69
CA ASP A 243 0.94 -1.18 10.82
C ASP A 243 2.27 -1.03 11.56
N ILE A 244 3.36 -1.52 10.94
CA ILE A 244 4.71 -1.48 11.51
C ILE A 244 5.62 -0.41 10.91
N GLY A 245 5.11 0.42 10.01
CA GLY A 245 5.91 1.50 9.42
C GLY A 245 6.03 2.74 10.30
N VAL A 246 6.88 3.64 9.86
CA VAL A 246 7.15 4.93 10.50
C VAL A 246 6.91 6.05 9.49
N TYR A 247 6.28 7.15 9.93
CA TYR A 247 6.13 8.36 9.10
C TYR A 247 7.49 8.99 8.79
N ASN A 248 7.59 9.69 7.65
CA ASN A 248 8.84 10.30 7.19
C ASN A 248 10.00 9.31 7.10
N SER A 249 9.79 8.13 6.53
CA SER A 249 10.85 7.15 6.31
C SER A 249 10.86 6.55 4.90
N CYS A 250 9.87 6.87 4.06
CA CYS A 250 9.79 6.37 2.69
C CYS A 250 10.59 7.25 1.72
N ARG A 251 11.57 6.67 1.01
CA ARG A 251 12.48 7.37 0.09
C ARG A 251 11.93 7.55 -1.34
N HIS A 252 10.69 7.18 -1.61
CA HIS A 252 10.08 7.43 -2.93
C HIS A 252 9.84 8.92 -3.18
N PHE A 253 9.61 9.74 -2.14
CA PHE A 253 9.35 11.18 -2.21
C PHE A 253 8.17 11.57 -3.09
N CYS A 254 7.15 10.71 -3.19
CA CYS A 254 5.95 11.00 -3.97
C CYS A 254 5.29 12.29 -3.47
N LYS A 255 5.00 13.22 -4.40
CA LYS A 255 4.49 14.56 -4.06
C LYS A 255 3.07 14.56 -3.49
N TYR A 256 2.32 13.50 -3.68
CA TYR A 256 0.97 13.28 -3.12
C TYR A 256 0.97 12.49 -1.80
N CYS A 257 2.13 12.10 -1.28
CA CYS A 257 2.22 11.17 -0.14
C CYS A 257 1.71 11.80 1.17
N TYR A 258 0.80 11.13 1.85
CA TYR A 258 0.31 11.55 3.17
C TYR A 258 1.28 11.20 4.31
N ALA A 259 2.17 10.23 4.10
CA ALA A 259 3.04 9.70 5.14
C ALA A 259 4.40 10.41 5.24
N ASN A 260 4.82 11.11 4.18
CA ASN A 260 6.04 11.91 4.15
C ASN A 260 5.68 13.40 4.08
N TYR A 261 5.89 14.11 5.16
CA TYR A 261 5.60 15.55 5.24
C TYR A 261 6.85 16.41 5.44
N ASP A 262 8.02 15.77 5.63
CA ASP A 262 9.31 16.42 5.82
C ASP A 262 10.42 15.58 5.15
N GLU A 263 10.95 16.08 4.01
CA GLU A 263 11.98 15.36 3.24
C GLU A 263 13.31 15.27 4.00
N ASN A 264 13.68 16.29 4.80
CA ASN A 264 14.91 16.25 5.60
C ASN A 264 14.80 15.16 6.68
N LYS A 265 13.61 15.05 7.31
CA LYS A 265 13.36 14.00 8.29
C LYS A 265 13.40 12.60 7.69
N VAL A 266 12.98 12.43 6.43
CA VAL A 266 13.12 11.16 5.71
C VAL A 266 14.60 10.78 5.56
N ILE A 267 15.45 11.74 5.19
CA ILE A 267 16.89 11.52 5.02
C ILE A 267 17.53 11.18 6.37
N GLU A 268 17.23 11.95 7.40
CA GLU A 268 17.71 11.72 8.77
C GLU A 268 17.28 10.33 9.28
N ASN A 269 16.01 9.99 9.17
CA ASN A 269 15.47 8.70 9.59
C ASN A 269 16.14 7.53 8.85
N TYR A 270 16.42 7.69 7.56
CA TYR A 270 17.12 6.66 6.81
C TYR A 270 18.57 6.47 7.27
N HIS A 271 19.29 7.55 7.61
CA HIS A 271 20.64 7.46 8.16
C HIS A 271 20.67 6.85 9.57
N ASN A 272 19.60 7.03 10.34
CA ASN A 272 19.45 6.47 11.69
C ASN A 272 18.83 5.07 11.69
N HIS A 273 18.60 4.46 10.52
CA HIS A 273 18.11 3.10 10.41
C HIS A 273 19.22 2.10 10.72
N ASP A 274 18.95 1.18 11.65
CA ASP A 274 19.79 0.01 11.90
C ASP A 274 19.01 -1.26 11.52
N VAL A 275 19.58 -2.03 10.61
CA VAL A 275 19.00 -3.27 10.09
C VAL A 275 18.78 -4.34 11.16
N ASN A 276 19.47 -4.25 12.29
CA ASN A 276 19.36 -5.17 13.44
C ASN A 276 18.47 -4.64 14.57
N SER A 277 18.11 -3.35 14.53
CA SER A 277 17.25 -2.77 15.57
C SER A 277 15.86 -3.41 15.58
N PRO A 278 15.22 -3.61 16.75
CA PRO A 278 13.83 -4.05 16.82
C PRO A 278 12.85 -2.99 16.30
N LEU A 279 13.24 -1.70 16.31
CA LEU A 279 12.51 -0.57 15.73
C LEU A 279 12.98 -0.31 14.31
N LEU A 280 12.04 0.06 13.40
CA LEU A 280 12.42 0.45 12.05
C LEU A 280 13.33 1.69 12.04
N ILE A 281 13.03 2.67 12.90
CA ILE A 281 13.80 3.92 13.04
C ILE A 281 13.96 4.22 14.53
N GLY A 282 15.18 4.62 14.92
CA GLY A 282 15.53 4.99 16.27
C GLY A 282 15.80 3.80 17.18
N ASN A 283 15.97 4.09 18.46
CA ASN A 283 16.32 3.12 19.50
C ASN A 283 15.27 3.11 20.61
N ILE A 284 15.29 2.06 21.43
CA ILE A 284 14.56 2.02 22.70
C ILE A 284 15.26 2.96 23.68
N GLU A 285 14.47 3.76 24.38
CA GLU A 285 14.91 4.73 25.38
C GLU A 285 14.49 4.26 26.79
N ASP A 286 15.22 4.71 27.82
CA ASP A 286 15.00 4.28 29.23
C ASP A 286 13.58 4.60 29.73
N ASN A 287 12.96 5.63 29.19
CA ASN A 287 11.59 6.06 29.53
C ASN A 287 10.50 5.47 28.64
N ASP A 288 10.85 4.55 27.76
CA ASP A 288 9.86 3.86 26.91
C ASP A 288 9.02 2.87 27.73
N ILE A 289 7.72 2.89 27.45
CA ILE A 289 6.76 1.94 27.98
C ILE A 289 6.53 0.86 26.91
N ILE A 290 7.16 -0.29 27.10
CA ILE A 290 7.03 -1.42 26.16
C ILE A 290 5.81 -2.24 26.55
N LYS A 291 4.91 -2.48 25.58
CA LYS A 291 3.71 -3.31 25.78
C LYS A 291 3.60 -4.34 24.67
N ARG A 292 3.48 -5.62 25.04
CA ARG A 292 3.10 -6.66 24.10
C ARG A 292 1.70 -6.37 23.55
N ARG A 293 1.57 -6.39 22.24
CA ARG A 293 0.30 -6.21 21.55
C ARG A 293 -0.31 -7.59 21.28
N TYR A 294 -1.36 -7.92 22.00
CA TYR A 294 -2.15 -9.13 21.78
C TYR A 294 -3.18 -8.94 20.67
N LYS A 295 -3.71 -10.08 20.19
CA LYS A 295 -4.84 -10.13 19.24
C LYS A 295 -6.06 -9.40 19.76
#